data_edb170e3d6922b6872c5278850291464
#
_entry.id   edb170e3d6922b6872c5278850291464
#
_cell.length_a   1.000
_cell.length_b   1.000
_cell.length_c   1.000
_cell.angle_alpha   90.00
_cell.angle_beta   90.00
_cell.angle_gamma   90.00
#
_symmetry.space_group_name_H-M   'P 1'
#
loop_
_entity.id
_entity.type
_entity.pdbx_description
1 polymer ?
#
loop_
_entity_poly.entity_id
_entity_poly.type
_entity_poly.pdbx_seq_one_letter_code
_entity_poly.pdbx_strand_id
1 'polypeptide(L)'
;MEDTKTVNRIFYLAGGDGSRFGENKLQYPITVDGTCKPMYRHALDRVMDIVVSATTYELYVVTCHADIYSYVKELEPELSRVHAVDSPDSPKGLSYTIRAGLAAAGTADPGVYDTFLVADMPYISEESLADFMRAVIDSGRTVACMAEYGCYKNPVMFQAKLEPELMALDGDKGGKSVFLRYQNDAYVYETAGELTDLDYKEDV
;
A
#
# COMPACT_ATOMS: atom_id res chain seq x y z
N MET A 1 18.01 -18.86 -21.59
CA MET A 1 17.50 -18.64 -20.20
C MET A 1 16.64 -17.41 -20.31
N GLU A 2 15.31 -17.56 -20.21
CA GLU A 2 14.46 -16.41 -20.04
C GLU A 2 14.85 -15.75 -18.71
N ASP A 3 15.23 -14.49 -18.78
CA ASP A 3 15.42 -13.65 -17.61
C ASP A 3 14.06 -13.55 -16.93
N THR A 4 13.81 -14.37 -15.93
CA THR A 4 12.57 -14.28 -15.13
C THR A 4 12.65 -12.96 -14.39
N LYS A 5 12.02 -11.94 -15.00
CA LYS A 5 11.98 -10.59 -14.47
C LYS A 5 11.36 -10.64 -13.07
N THR A 6 12.09 -10.22 -12.06
CA THR A 6 11.59 -10.15 -10.69
C THR A 6 10.35 -9.25 -10.66
N VAL A 7 9.24 -9.77 -10.16
CA VAL A 7 7.99 -9.02 -10.00
C VAL A 7 7.87 -8.64 -8.54
N ASN A 8 7.89 -7.34 -8.26
CA ASN A 8 7.67 -6.77 -6.93
C ASN A 8 6.17 -6.62 -6.67
N ARG A 9 5.76 -6.56 -5.41
CA ARG A 9 4.36 -6.56 -5.02
C ARG A 9 3.98 -5.26 -4.32
N ILE A 10 2.81 -4.75 -4.64
CA ILE A 10 2.21 -3.59 -3.99
C ILE A 10 0.95 -4.06 -3.26
N PHE A 11 0.87 -3.83 -1.98
CA PHE A 11 -0.28 -4.11 -1.12
C PHE A 11 -0.98 -2.79 -0.79
N TYR A 12 -2.12 -2.56 -1.43
CA TYR A 12 -2.97 -1.42 -1.16
C TYR A 12 -3.96 -1.78 -0.06
N LEU A 13 -3.75 -1.25 1.14
CA LEU A 13 -4.47 -1.63 2.35
C LEU A 13 -5.72 -0.75 2.55
N ALA A 14 -6.87 -1.26 2.17
CA ALA A 14 -8.17 -0.59 2.22
C ALA A 14 -9.14 -1.27 3.22
N GLY A 15 -8.63 -1.69 4.39
CA GLY A 15 -9.40 -2.41 5.40
C GLY A 15 -9.83 -1.57 6.62
N GLY A 16 -9.55 -0.27 6.65
CA GLY A 16 -9.92 0.61 7.75
C GLY A 16 -11.44 0.82 7.86
N ASP A 17 -11.97 0.77 9.07
CA ASP A 17 -13.41 0.88 9.35
C ASP A 17 -13.95 2.32 9.40
N GLY A 18 -13.06 3.34 9.39
CA GLY A 18 -13.46 4.74 9.45
C GLY A 18 -14.16 5.15 10.75
N SER A 19 -13.97 4.43 11.85
CA SER A 19 -14.70 4.64 13.12
C SER A 19 -14.63 6.08 13.65
N ARG A 20 -13.51 6.78 13.44
CA ARG A 20 -13.32 8.20 13.82
C ARG A 20 -13.97 9.18 12.85
N PHE A 21 -14.18 8.76 11.61
CA PHE A 21 -14.79 9.57 10.56
C PHE A 21 -16.33 9.58 10.63
N GLY A 22 -16.92 8.63 11.38
CA GLY A 22 -18.37 8.52 11.60
C GLY A 22 -19.13 7.83 10.46
N GLU A 23 -18.48 7.50 9.37
CA GLU A 23 -18.97 6.71 8.23
C GLU A 23 -17.78 6.02 7.53
N ASN A 24 -18.02 5.25 6.46
CA ASN A 24 -16.91 4.66 5.70
C ASN A 24 -16.08 5.75 5.00
N LYS A 25 -14.98 6.17 5.66
CA LYS A 25 -14.13 7.26 5.17
C LYS A 25 -13.58 7.01 3.78
N LEU A 26 -13.30 5.75 3.42
CA LEU A 26 -12.71 5.40 2.13
C LEU A 26 -13.69 5.67 0.97
N GLN A 27 -15.00 5.59 1.22
CA GLN A 27 -16.04 5.91 0.24
C GLN A 27 -16.44 7.40 0.24
N TYR A 28 -15.96 8.17 1.21
CA TYR A 28 -16.29 9.59 1.27
C TYR A 28 -15.72 10.31 0.04
N PRO A 29 -16.55 11.11 -0.68
CA PRO A 29 -16.08 11.82 -1.86
C PRO A 29 -15.21 13.00 -1.44
N ILE A 30 -14.00 13.06 -1.98
CA ILE A 30 -13.06 14.17 -1.79
C ILE A 30 -12.59 14.71 -3.13
N THR A 31 -12.17 15.97 -3.15
CA THR A 31 -11.63 16.60 -4.35
C THR A 31 -10.13 16.75 -4.24
N VAL A 32 -9.38 16.05 -5.12
CA VAL A 32 -7.93 16.20 -5.24
C VAL A 32 -7.63 16.56 -6.71
N ASP A 33 -6.81 17.57 -6.92
CA ASP A 33 -6.44 18.06 -8.26
C ASP A 33 -7.65 18.36 -9.16
N GLY A 34 -8.73 18.91 -8.56
CA GLY A 34 -9.98 19.25 -9.27
C GLY A 34 -10.87 18.06 -9.62
N THR A 35 -10.49 16.83 -9.25
CA THR A 35 -11.29 15.62 -9.50
C THR A 35 -11.95 15.16 -8.21
N CYS A 36 -13.30 15.05 -8.22
CA CYS A 36 -14.09 14.53 -7.09
C CYS A 36 -14.37 13.04 -7.30
N LYS A 37 -13.90 12.21 -6.38
CA LYS A 37 -14.14 10.76 -6.35
C LYS A 37 -13.97 10.21 -4.93
N PRO A 38 -14.38 8.94 -4.64
CA PRO A 38 -14.15 8.33 -3.34
C PRO A 38 -12.68 8.39 -2.93
N MET A 39 -12.41 8.64 -1.65
CA MET A 39 -11.05 8.84 -1.10
C MET A 39 -10.07 7.74 -1.56
N TYR A 40 -10.46 6.47 -1.42
CA TYR A 40 -9.59 5.35 -1.81
C TYR A 40 -9.18 5.35 -3.29
N ARG A 41 -10.01 5.94 -4.18
CA ARG A 41 -9.76 5.94 -5.62
C ARG A 41 -8.61 6.85 -6.03
N HIS A 42 -8.29 7.89 -5.24
CA HIS A 42 -7.24 8.83 -5.61
C HIS A 42 -5.86 8.16 -5.66
N ALA A 43 -5.45 7.48 -4.60
CA ALA A 43 -4.17 6.77 -4.59
C ALA A 43 -4.25 5.45 -5.38
N LEU A 44 -5.38 4.73 -5.34
CA LEU A 44 -5.53 3.46 -6.06
C LEU A 44 -5.35 3.64 -7.58
N ASP A 45 -5.99 4.65 -8.17
CA ASP A 45 -5.89 4.89 -9.61
C ASP A 45 -4.43 5.14 -10.03
N ARG A 46 -3.66 5.94 -9.25
CA ARG A 46 -2.23 6.20 -9.50
C ARG A 46 -1.38 4.93 -9.37
N VAL A 47 -1.67 4.08 -8.37
CA VAL A 47 -0.98 2.78 -8.24
C VAL A 47 -1.29 1.86 -9.42
N MET A 48 -2.54 1.85 -9.90
CA MET A 48 -2.91 1.08 -11.09
C MET A 48 -2.17 1.58 -12.33
N ASP A 49 -2.01 2.89 -12.51
CA ASP A 49 -1.26 3.46 -13.63
C ASP A 49 0.22 3.00 -13.60
N ILE A 50 0.85 2.97 -12.43
CA ILE A 50 2.21 2.41 -12.24
C ILE A 50 2.25 0.93 -12.67
N VAL A 51 1.29 0.12 -12.22
CA VAL A 51 1.25 -1.33 -12.53
C VAL A 51 0.97 -1.59 -13.99
N VAL A 52 0.14 -0.76 -14.64
CA VAL A 52 -0.14 -0.86 -16.08
C VAL A 52 1.10 -0.49 -16.90
N SER A 53 1.78 0.59 -16.53
CA SER A 53 2.96 1.10 -17.26
C SER A 53 4.22 0.24 -17.07
N ALA A 54 4.37 -0.42 -15.91
CA ALA A 54 5.56 -1.21 -15.57
C ALA A 54 5.23 -2.70 -15.38
N THR A 55 5.90 -3.59 -16.13
CA THR A 55 5.68 -5.05 -16.05
C THR A 55 6.32 -5.73 -14.83
N THR A 56 6.91 -4.96 -13.92
CA THR A 56 7.67 -5.44 -12.74
C THR A 56 6.89 -5.36 -11.45
N TYR A 57 5.60 -5.02 -11.50
CA TYR A 57 4.77 -4.91 -10.31
C TYR A 57 3.46 -5.69 -10.45
N GLU A 58 3.00 -6.27 -9.34
CA GLU A 58 1.65 -6.76 -9.11
C GLU A 58 1.00 -5.98 -7.98
N LEU A 59 -0.30 -5.72 -8.09
CA LEU A 59 -1.10 -4.99 -7.10
C LEU A 59 -2.11 -5.91 -6.43
N TYR A 60 -2.09 -5.93 -5.11
CA TYR A 60 -3.07 -6.61 -4.27
C TYR A 60 -3.86 -5.56 -3.50
N VAL A 61 -5.12 -5.36 -3.85
CA VAL A 61 -6.03 -4.46 -3.13
C VAL A 61 -6.74 -5.25 -2.04
N VAL A 62 -6.33 -5.00 -0.79
CA VAL A 62 -6.77 -5.78 0.37
C VAL A 62 -7.83 -5.01 1.13
N THR A 63 -9.06 -5.54 1.20
CA THR A 63 -10.19 -4.81 1.76
C THR A 63 -11.21 -5.74 2.44
N CYS A 64 -11.93 -5.21 3.43
CA CYS A 64 -13.14 -5.81 3.98
C CYS A 64 -14.43 -5.16 3.44
N HIS A 65 -14.31 -4.16 2.58
CA HIS A 65 -15.43 -3.41 2.02
C HIS A 65 -15.88 -4.06 0.69
N ALA A 66 -17.10 -4.58 0.66
CA ALA A 66 -17.64 -5.32 -0.47
C ALA A 66 -17.69 -4.52 -1.78
N ASP A 67 -17.92 -3.21 -1.69
CA ASP A 67 -17.96 -2.28 -2.82
C ASP A 67 -16.56 -2.06 -3.43
N ILE A 68 -15.53 -1.88 -2.60
CA ILE A 68 -14.14 -1.78 -3.07
C ILE A 68 -13.70 -3.11 -3.69
N TYR A 69 -14.01 -4.23 -3.02
CA TYR A 69 -13.70 -5.56 -3.54
C TYR A 69 -14.35 -5.78 -4.92
N SER A 70 -15.65 -5.51 -5.06
CA SER A 70 -16.38 -5.68 -6.32
C SER A 70 -15.82 -4.80 -7.41
N TYR A 71 -15.50 -3.52 -7.11
CA TYR A 71 -14.89 -2.61 -8.06
C TYR A 71 -13.58 -3.16 -8.63
N VAL A 72 -12.66 -3.64 -7.77
CA VAL A 72 -11.38 -4.18 -8.21
C VAL A 72 -11.57 -5.50 -8.95
N LYS A 73 -12.51 -6.35 -8.49
CA LYS A 73 -12.83 -7.63 -9.11
C LYS A 73 -13.32 -7.50 -10.55
N GLU A 74 -14.06 -6.44 -10.85
CA GLU A 74 -14.51 -6.12 -12.20
C GLU A 74 -13.37 -5.72 -13.15
N LEU A 75 -12.25 -5.23 -12.60
CA LEU A 75 -11.06 -4.83 -13.38
C LEU A 75 -10.11 -6.00 -13.70
N GLU A 76 -10.10 -7.07 -12.88
CA GLU A 76 -9.16 -8.19 -13.03
C GLU A 76 -9.12 -8.82 -14.43
N PRO A 77 -10.24 -8.99 -15.17
CA PRO A 77 -10.22 -9.56 -16.52
C PRO A 77 -9.38 -8.75 -17.52
N GLU A 78 -9.31 -7.43 -17.33
CA GLU A 78 -8.57 -6.51 -18.20
C GLU A 78 -7.16 -6.21 -17.64
N LEU A 79 -7.01 -6.24 -16.31
CA LEU A 79 -5.79 -5.93 -15.58
C LEU A 79 -5.25 -7.16 -14.83
N SER A 80 -4.67 -8.10 -15.55
CA SER A 80 -4.23 -9.41 -15.01
C SER A 80 -3.20 -9.36 -13.87
N ARG A 81 -2.63 -8.19 -13.58
CA ARG A 81 -1.68 -7.95 -12.48
C ARG A 81 -2.29 -7.15 -11.33
N VAL A 82 -3.61 -6.97 -11.32
CA VAL A 82 -4.38 -6.33 -10.26
C VAL A 82 -5.29 -7.39 -9.64
N HIS A 83 -5.23 -7.55 -8.32
CA HIS A 83 -5.91 -8.63 -7.61
C HIS A 83 -6.76 -8.05 -6.47
N ALA A 84 -8.04 -8.41 -6.43
CA ALA A 84 -8.91 -8.12 -5.29
C ALA A 84 -8.72 -9.17 -4.20
N VAL A 85 -8.43 -8.74 -2.98
CA VAL A 85 -8.23 -9.61 -1.82
C VAL A 85 -9.26 -9.29 -0.75
N ASP A 86 -10.14 -10.26 -0.46
CA ASP A 86 -11.08 -10.16 0.65
C ASP A 86 -10.37 -10.38 2.00
N SER A 87 -10.58 -9.45 2.93
CA SER A 87 -9.99 -9.48 4.26
C SER A 87 -11.02 -9.19 5.34
N PRO A 88 -11.93 -10.15 5.64
CA PRO A 88 -13.03 -9.93 6.58
C PRO A 88 -12.54 -9.66 8.02
N ASP A 89 -11.31 -10.00 8.32
CA ASP A 89 -10.70 -9.77 9.62
C ASP A 89 -10.00 -8.40 9.77
N SER A 90 -9.96 -7.57 8.71
CA SER A 90 -9.37 -6.22 8.77
C SER A 90 -9.90 -5.34 9.91
N PRO A 91 -11.18 -5.42 10.33
CA PRO A 91 -11.66 -4.65 11.49
C PRO A 91 -10.99 -5.01 12.82
N LYS A 92 -10.26 -6.13 12.89
CA LYS A 92 -9.48 -6.52 14.09
C LYS A 92 -8.12 -5.80 14.18
N GLY A 93 -7.73 -5.06 13.14
CA GLY A 93 -6.51 -4.26 13.10
C GLY A 93 -5.72 -4.41 11.81
N LEU A 94 -4.81 -3.47 11.57
CA LEU A 94 -4.02 -3.36 10.32
C LEU A 94 -3.19 -4.62 10.02
N SER A 95 -2.71 -5.33 11.04
CA SER A 95 -1.95 -6.57 10.85
C SER A 95 -2.75 -7.65 10.12
N TYR A 96 -4.07 -7.69 10.30
CA TYR A 96 -4.94 -8.67 9.63
C TYR A 96 -5.04 -8.37 8.13
N THR A 97 -5.12 -7.09 7.75
CA THR A 97 -5.11 -6.66 6.36
C THR A 97 -3.78 -7.01 5.68
N ILE A 98 -2.63 -6.73 6.35
CA ILE A 98 -1.30 -7.09 5.84
C ILE A 98 -1.19 -8.60 5.62
N ARG A 99 -1.58 -9.42 6.61
CA ARG A 99 -1.50 -10.89 6.53
C ARG A 99 -2.39 -11.45 5.43
N ALA A 100 -3.59 -10.91 5.24
CA ALA A 100 -4.49 -11.34 4.17
C ALA A 100 -3.86 -11.08 2.80
N GLY A 101 -3.25 -9.91 2.60
CA GLY A 101 -2.53 -9.57 1.36
C GLY A 101 -1.37 -10.52 1.09
N LEU A 102 -0.48 -10.71 2.07
CA LEU A 102 0.67 -11.62 1.94
C LEU A 102 0.24 -13.07 1.68
N ALA A 103 -0.81 -13.55 2.37
CA ALA A 103 -1.34 -14.90 2.15
C ALA A 103 -1.90 -15.08 0.73
N ALA A 104 -2.58 -14.07 0.18
CA ALA A 104 -3.13 -14.09 -1.18
C ALA A 104 -2.02 -14.05 -2.25
N ALA A 105 -0.98 -13.27 -2.01
CA ALA A 105 0.17 -13.17 -2.94
C ALA A 105 1.06 -14.42 -2.94
N GLY A 106 0.99 -15.23 -1.88
CA GLY A 106 1.83 -16.44 -1.75
C GLY A 106 3.30 -16.13 -1.46
N THR A 107 4.13 -17.17 -1.48
CA THR A 107 5.56 -17.06 -1.19
C THR A 107 6.30 -16.34 -2.32
N ALA A 108 7.17 -15.42 -1.98
CA ALA A 108 8.05 -14.72 -2.92
C ALA A 108 9.54 -15.09 -2.69
N ASP A 109 10.36 -14.83 -3.71
CA ASP A 109 11.81 -14.89 -3.55
C ASP A 109 12.28 -13.84 -2.56
N PRO A 110 13.28 -14.13 -1.71
CA PRO A 110 13.72 -13.23 -0.63
C PRO A 110 14.14 -11.82 -1.08
N GLY A 111 14.51 -11.65 -2.36
CA GLY A 111 14.90 -10.38 -2.96
C GLY A 111 13.76 -9.58 -3.59
N VAL A 112 12.55 -10.14 -3.68
CA VAL A 112 11.33 -9.41 -4.07
C VAL A 112 11.03 -8.33 -3.04
N TYR A 113 10.49 -7.22 -3.47
CA TYR A 113 10.06 -6.15 -2.58
C TYR A 113 8.53 -6.11 -2.46
N ASP A 114 8.09 -5.93 -1.22
CA ASP A 114 6.70 -5.72 -0.82
C ASP A 114 6.51 -4.28 -0.38
N THR A 115 5.69 -3.53 -1.11
CA THR A 115 5.32 -2.15 -0.79
C THR A 115 3.93 -2.13 -0.16
N PHE A 116 3.80 -1.53 1.03
CA PHE A 116 2.52 -1.38 1.73
C PHE A 116 2.10 0.08 1.72
N LEU A 117 0.95 0.36 1.12
CA LEU A 117 0.34 1.69 1.02
C LEU A 117 -1.06 1.64 1.64
N VAL A 118 -1.40 2.59 2.50
CA VAL A 118 -2.74 2.71 3.10
C VAL A 118 -3.67 3.57 2.22
N ALA A 119 -4.96 3.22 2.19
CA ALA A 119 -5.92 3.81 1.25
C ALA A 119 -6.40 5.22 1.61
N ASP A 120 -6.06 5.72 2.79
CA ASP A 120 -6.43 7.03 3.31
C ASP A 120 -5.39 8.13 3.08
N MET A 121 -4.45 7.90 2.16
CA MET A 121 -3.42 8.86 1.71
C MET A 121 -3.71 9.35 0.28
N PRO A 122 -4.73 10.18 0.05
CA PRO A 122 -5.19 10.51 -1.30
C PRO A 122 -4.28 11.44 -2.08
N TYR A 123 -3.32 12.08 -1.42
CA TYR A 123 -2.46 13.11 -2.04
C TYR A 123 -1.14 12.57 -2.60
N ILE A 124 -0.78 11.30 -2.28
CA ILE A 124 0.47 10.71 -2.79
C ILE A 124 0.48 10.72 -4.33
N SER A 125 1.51 11.29 -4.94
CA SER A 125 1.61 11.34 -6.40
C SER A 125 2.13 10.02 -6.99
N GLU A 126 1.78 9.76 -8.26
CA GLU A 126 2.31 8.63 -9.02
C GLU A 126 3.84 8.73 -9.12
N GLU A 127 4.36 9.93 -9.42
CA GLU A 127 5.79 10.20 -9.59
C GLU A 127 6.57 9.87 -8.31
N SER A 128 6.16 10.44 -7.16
CA SER A 128 6.84 10.20 -5.87
C SER A 128 6.81 8.72 -5.48
N LEU A 129 5.68 8.04 -5.70
CA LEU A 129 5.56 6.61 -5.38
C LEU A 129 6.44 5.75 -6.30
N ALA A 130 6.44 6.00 -7.60
CA ALA A 130 7.28 5.26 -8.56
C ALA A 130 8.76 5.50 -8.31
N ASP A 131 9.16 6.75 -8.03
CA ASP A 131 10.54 7.10 -7.72
C ASP A 131 11.00 6.48 -6.41
N PHE A 132 10.17 6.50 -5.36
CA PHE A 132 10.44 5.82 -4.10
C PHE A 132 10.73 4.33 -4.34
N MET A 133 9.82 3.61 -4.98
CA MET A 133 9.98 2.16 -5.20
C MET A 133 11.24 1.83 -6.01
N ARG A 134 11.51 2.62 -7.08
CA ARG A 134 12.73 2.45 -7.89
C ARG A 134 13.99 2.69 -7.08
N ALA A 135 14.05 3.82 -6.35
CA ALA A 135 15.22 4.17 -5.55
C ALA A 135 15.51 3.13 -4.45
N VAL A 136 14.47 2.54 -3.85
CA VAL A 136 14.63 1.46 -2.86
C VAL A 136 15.22 0.22 -3.49
N ILE A 137 14.70 -0.22 -4.64
CA ILE A 137 15.20 -1.39 -5.38
C ILE A 137 16.67 -1.18 -5.75
N ASP A 138 17.00 -0.02 -6.31
CA ASP A 138 18.37 0.33 -6.73
C ASP A 138 19.33 0.40 -5.54
N SER A 139 18.86 0.84 -4.37
CA SER A 139 19.65 0.90 -3.14
C SER A 139 20.00 -0.48 -2.56
N GLY A 140 19.23 -1.51 -2.86
CA GLY A 140 19.33 -2.85 -2.28
C GLY A 140 19.04 -2.91 -0.77
N ARG A 141 18.51 -1.84 -0.17
CA ARG A 141 18.18 -1.81 1.26
C ARG A 141 17.02 -2.74 1.58
N THR A 142 17.10 -3.40 2.73
CA THR A 142 16.11 -4.39 3.16
C THR A 142 14.76 -3.77 3.54
N VAL A 143 14.79 -2.56 4.08
CA VAL A 143 13.61 -1.81 4.50
C VAL A 143 13.67 -0.38 4.03
N ALA A 144 12.52 0.19 3.75
CA ALA A 144 12.39 1.59 3.40
C ALA A 144 11.06 2.19 3.85
N CYS A 145 11.01 3.50 3.95
CA CYS A 145 9.76 4.25 4.09
C CYS A 145 9.83 5.57 3.35
N MET A 146 8.66 6.15 3.09
CA MET A 146 8.59 7.57 2.80
C MET A 146 8.60 8.36 4.11
N ALA A 147 9.04 9.60 4.04
CA ALA A 147 9.06 10.52 5.17
C ALA A 147 8.66 11.94 4.73
N GLU A 148 8.12 12.69 5.67
CA GLU A 148 7.74 14.07 5.49
C GLU A 148 8.13 14.87 6.72
N TYR A 149 8.91 15.93 6.51
CA TYR A 149 9.47 16.76 7.59
C TYR A 149 10.22 15.94 8.66
N GLY A 150 10.97 14.92 8.22
CA GLY A 150 11.72 14.03 9.11
C GLY A 150 10.85 13.00 9.88
N CYS A 151 9.55 12.93 9.60
CA CYS A 151 8.65 11.96 10.19
C CYS A 151 8.43 10.77 9.26
N TYR A 152 8.75 9.55 9.71
CA TYR A 152 8.51 8.32 8.97
C TYR A 152 7.02 8.06 8.79
N LYS A 153 6.60 7.85 7.53
CA LYS A 153 5.21 7.63 7.12
C LYS A 153 5.08 6.43 6.18
N ASN A 154 3.86 6.09 5.80
CA ASN A 154 3.59 5.21 4.67
C ASN A 154 3.85 5.98 3.34
N PRO A 155 4.15 5.26 2.24
CA PRO A 155 4.35 3.81 2.15
C PRO A 155 5.60 3.32 2.88
N VAL A 156 5.56 2.04 3.30
CA VAL A 156 6.73 1.30 3.77
C VAL A 156 7.03 0.17 2.80
N MET A 157 8.32 -0.18 2.64
CA MET A 157 8.75 -1.21 1.70
C MET A 157 9.74 -2.16 2.36
N PHE A 158 9.60 -3.47 2.08
CA PHE A 158 10.41 -4.53 2.67
C PHE A 158 10.85 -5.52 1.61
N GLN A 159 12.05 -6.08 1.74
CA GLN A 159 12.35 -7.32 1.03
C GLN A 159 11.53 -8.47 1.62
N ALA A 160 11.04 -9.38 0.76
CA ALA A 160 10.17 -10.50 1.12
C ALA A 160 10.78 -11.43 2.19
N LYS A 161 12.09 -11.42 2.39
CA LYS A 161 12.73 -12.14 3.50
C LYS A 161 12.21 -11.70 4.90
N LEU A 162 11.55 -10.52 5.00
CA LEU A 162 10.92 -10.04 6.23
C LEU A 162 9.43 -10.38 6.34
N GLU A 163 8.83 -11.08 5.36
CA GLU A 163 7.44 -11.55 5.47
C GLU A 163 7.14 -12.31 6.76
N PRO A 164 8.02 -13.19 7.29
CA PRO A 164 7.75 -13.86 8.55
C PRO A 164 7.51 -12.89 9.72
N GLU A 165 8.19 -11.73 9.72
CA GLU A 165 8.00 -10.71 10.75
C GLU A 165 6.71 -9.92 10.54
N LEU A 166 6.33 -9.67 9.28
CA LEU A 166 5.07 -9.03 8.92
C LEU A 166 3.87 -9.95 9.24
N MET A 167 4.00 -11.25 8.98
CA MET A 167 3.01 -12.27 9.33
C MET A 167 2.86 -12.47 10.84
N ALA A 168 3.88 -12.15 11.64
CA ALA A 168 3.84 -12.20 13.10
C ALA A 168 3.25 -10.93 13.76
N LEU A 169 2.87 -9.91 12.97
CA LEU A 169 2.18 -8.72 13.49
C LEU A 169 0.81 -9.09 14.07
N ASP A 170 0.36 -8.33 15.07
CA ASP A 170 -0.94 -8.52 15.71
C ASP A 170 -1.63 -7.18 16.04
N GLY A 171 -2.96 -7.17 16.03
CA GLY A 171 -3.79 -6.00 16.29
C GLY A 171 -3.51 -4.85 15.31
N ASP A 172 -3.46 -3.64 15.80
CA ASP A 172 -3.26 -2.43 14.99
C ASP A 172 -1.80 -2.17 14.58
N LYS A 173 -0.89 -3.11 14.86
CA LYS A 173 0.50 -2.97 14.44
C LYS A 173 0.60 -3.11 12.93
N GLY A 174 1.13 -2.08 12.27
CA GLY A 174 1.44 -2.07 10.84
C GLY A 174 2.92 -2.28 10.55
N GLY A 175 3.28 -2.21 9.27
CA GLY A 175 4.66 -2.35 8.80
C GLY A 175 5.65 -1.39 9.47
N LYS A 176 5.20 -0.21 9.91
CA LYS A 176 6.05 0.74 10.65
C LYS A 176 6.71 0.11 11.88
N SER A 177 6.04 -0.82 12.59
CA SER A 177 6.62 -1.50 13.75
C SER A 177 7.77 -2.46 13.39
N VAL A 178 7.75 -3.04 12.19
CA VAL A 178 8.87 -3.80 11.63
C VAL A 178 9.97 -2.85 11.17
N PHE A 179 9.61 -1.81 10.39
CA PHE A 179 10.54 -0.79 9.91
C PHE A 179 11.43 -0.22 11.03
N LEU A 180 10.84 0.17 12.17
CA LEU A 180 11.56 0.76 13.29
C LEU A 180 12.66 -0.14 13.87
N ARG A 181 12.59 -1.47 13.71
CA ARG A 181 13.65 -2.40 14.12
C ARG A 181 14.88 -2.33 13.22
N TYR A 182 14.71 -1.90 11.99
CA TYR A 182 15.74 -1.84 10.93
C TYR A 182 16.06 -0.41 10.48
N GLN A 183 15.51 0.62 11.15
CA GLN A 183 15.57 2.02 10.70
C GLN A 183 16.99 2.56 10.50
N ASN A 184 17.99 2.03 11.24
CA ASN A 184 19.38 2.49 11.13
C ASN A 184 20.04 2.16 9.78
N ASP A 185 19.51 1.19 9.04
CA ASP A 185 19.98 0.77 7.72
C ASP A 185 18.87 0.90 6.65
N ALA A 186 17.84 1.67 6.94
CA ALA A 186 16.72 1.89 6.05
C ALA A 186 17.04 2.89 4.94
N TYR A 187 16.36 2.74 3.81
CA TYR A 187 16.24 3.83 2.83
C TYR A 187 15.06 4.74 3.23
N VAL A 188 15.30 6.03 3.31
CA VAL A 188 14.26 7.02 3.61
C VAL A 188 14.12 7.96 2.44
N TYR A 189 12.91 8.02 1.87
CA TYR A 189 12.57 8.92 0.77
C TYR A 189 11.77 10.11 1.31
N GLU A 190 12.37 11.30 1.29
CA GLU A 190 11.72 12.53 1.74
C GLU A 190 10.86 13.13 0.64
N THR A 191 9.63 13.52 0.99
CA THR A 191 8.71 14.28 0.15
C THR A 191 8.05 15.40 0.96
N ALA A 192 7.16 16.18 0.37
CA ALA A 192 6.47 17.27 1.04
C ALA A 192 5.04 17.44 0.54
N GLY A 193 4.08 17.44 1.49
CA GLY A 193 2.67 17.74 1.23
C GLY A 193 1.85 16.58 0.64
N GLU A 194 2.42 15.37 0.54
CA GLU A 194 1.78 14.23 -0.12
C GLU A 194 1.36 13.10 0.83
N LEU A 195 1.94 13.04 2.04
CA LEU A 195 1.81 11.91 2.94
C LEU A 195 0.81 12.18 4.09
N THR A 196 -0.18 13.00 3.83
CA THR A 196 -1.25 13.26 4.79
C THR A 196 -2.30 12.17 4.72
N ASP A 197 -2.50 11.49 5.83
CA ASP A 197 -3.62 10.59 6.09
C ASP A 197 -4.83 11.41 6.58
N LEU A 198 -6.00 11.15 6.01
CA LEU A 198 -7.24 11.87 6.36
C LEU A 198 -8.01 11.04 7.39
N ASP A 199 -7.91 11.41 8.67
CA ASP A 199 -8.55 10.67 9.79
C ASP A 199 -9.89 11.26 10.23
N TYR A 200 -10.12 12.53 9.98
CA TYR A 200 -11.32 13.26 10.41
C TYR A 200 -11.98 13.99 9.22
N LYS A 201 -13.30 14.26 9.33
CA LYS A 201 -14.02 15.01 8.29
C LYS A 201 -13.51 16.44 8.12
N GLU A 202 -12.95 17.01 9.17
CA GLU A 202 -12.37 18.34 9.16
C GLU A 202 -11.03 18.40 8.39
N ASP A 203 -10.44 17.24 8.06
CA ASP A 203 -9.20 17.14 7.27
C ASP A 203 -9.45 17.27 5.76
N VAL A 204 -10.75 17.25 5.34
CA VAL A 204 -11.17 17.19 3.92
C VAL A 204 -11.51 18.58 3.37
#